data_dda7b501f01d9a171a9ecb1a3161de05
#
_entry.id   dda7b501f01d9a171a9ecb1a3161de05
#
_cell.length_a   1.000
_cell.length_b   1.000
_cell.length_c   1.000
_cell.angle_alpha   90.00
_cell.angle_beta   90.00
_cell.angle_gamma   90.00
#
_symmetry.space_group_name_H-M   'P 1'
#
loop_
_entity.id
_entity.type
_entity.pdbx_description
1 polymer ?
#
loop_
_entity_poly.entity_id
_entity_poly.type
_entity_poly.pdbx_seq_one_letter_code
_entity_poly.pdbx_strand_id
1 'polypeptide(L)'
;ENKTAEKFSAYTLNTIPGQAKSEELMLYGVESDSRYIKADLGKGVYVSAAYADKYQVEPGDKITLKEKYERKRYTFKVAGIYDYSGAVSVFMSRDKLNKTFDLGNDYYAGYFANTKIRDIEEKYIGTVIDLEALTKVSRQLDVSMGNMMGLVNGFAIMIYMIVIYLLS
;
A
#
# COMPACT_ATOMS: atom_id res chain seq x y z
N GLU A 1 23.00 -13.36 -12.01
CA GLU A 1 22.40 -12.03 -12.15
C GLU A 1 20.91 -12.18 -12.43
N ASN A 2 20.07 -11.65 -11.56
CA ASN A 2 18.62 -11.78 -11.71
C ASN A 2 18.14 -10.75 -12.74
N LYS A 3 17.99 -11.16 -14.00
CA LYS A 3 17.56 -10.30 -15.12
C LYS A 3 16.12 -9.77 -14.99
N THR A 4 15.37 -10.26 -14.00
CA THR A 4 13.97 -9.82 -13.76
C THR A 4 13.85 -8.83 -12.63
N ALA A 5 14.91 -8.57 -11.88
CA ALA A 5 14.89 -7.62 -10.78
C ALA A 5 14.82 -6.17 -11.30
N GLU A 6 13.88 -5.40 -10.79
CA GLU A 6 13.70 -3.98 -11.09
C GLU A 6 13.87 -3.16 -9.81
N LYS A 7 14.69 -2.10 -9.89
CA LYS A 7 14.88 -1.18 -8.78
C LYS A 7 13.60 -0.37 -8.53
N PHE A 8 13.31 -0.11 -7.28
CA PHE A 8 12.32 0.88 -6.90
C PHE A 8 12.88 1.83 -5.83
N SER A 9 12.42 3.06 -5.85
CA SER A 9 12.65 4.01 -4.77
C SER A 9 11.41 4.08 -3.89
N ALA A 10 11.59 4.43 -2.63
CA ALA A 10 10.50 4.62 -1.69
C ALA A 10 10.70 5.89 -0.87
N TYR A 11 9.61 6.57 -0.57
CA TYR A 11 9.59 7.73 0.30
C TYR A 11 8.30 7.76 1.10
N THR A 12 8.35 8.24 2.32
CA THR A 12 7.20 8.23 3.22
C THR A 12 6.68 9.63 3.46
N LEU A 13 5.40 9.84 3.25
CA LEU A 13 4.71 11.08 3.57
C LEU A 13 3.45 10.79 4.37
N ASN A 14 2.83 11.83 4.89
CA ASN A 14 1.55 11.76 5.59
C ASN A 14 0.46 12.42 4.77
N THR A 15 -0.75 11.89 4.85
CA THR A 15 -1.95 12.57 4.36
C THR A 15 -2.22 13.81 5.22
N ILE A 16 -2.90 14.79 4.63
CA ILE A 16 -3.35 15.97 5.39
C ILE A 16 -4.66 15.62 6.08
N PRO A 17 -4.83 15.95 7.38
CA PRO A 17 -6.09 15.74 8.06
C PRO A 17 -7.24 16.47 7.36
N GLY A 18 -8.33 15.77 7.14
CA GLY A 18 -9.56 16.27 6.53
C GLY A 18 -10.74 15.47 7.07
N GLN A 19 -11.51 14.83 6.20
CA GLN A 19 -12.58 13.91 6.59
C GLN A 19 -12.02 12.61 7.24
N ALA A 20 -10.79 12.22 6.90
CA ALA A 20 -10.09 11.10 7.50
C ALA A 20 -8.93 11.56 8.38
N LYS A 21 -8.56 10.71 9.35
CA LYS A 21 -7.36 10.93 10.18
C LYS A 21 -6.11 10.89 9.33
N SER A 22 -5.14 11.78 9.62
CA SER A 22 -3.83 11.75 8.95
C SER A 22 -3.14 10.42 9.20
N GLU A 23 -2.66 9.80 8.15
CA GLU A 23 -1.90 8.56 8.19
C GLU A 23 -0.64 8.63 7.33
N GLU A 24 0.31 7.80 7.70
CA GLU A 24 1.55 7.62 6.95
C GLU A 24 1.27 6.74 5.73
N LEU A 25 1.82 7.11 4.59
CA LEU A 25 1.72 6.35 3.35
C LEU A 25 3.06 6.29 2.63
N MET A 26 3.23 5.23 1.85
CA MET A 26 4.42 5.01 1.04
C MET A 26 4.21 5.52 -0.38
N LEU A 27 5.19 6.30 -0.86
CA LEU A 27 5.33 6.65 -2.26
C LEU A 27 6.35 5.70 -2.89
N TYR A 28 5.95 5.05 -3.97
CA TYR A 28 6.82 4.16 -4.74
C TYR A 28 7.24 4.83 -6.04
N GLY A 29 8.55 4.97 -6.22
CA GLY A 29 9.16 5.34 -7.48
C GLY A 29 9.56 4.08 -8.24
N VAL A 30 8.92 3.83 -9.38
CA VAL A 30 9.16 2.61 -10.18
C VAL A 30 9.66 2.97 -11.56
N GLU A 31 10.30 2.00 -12.24
CA GLU A 31 10.77 2.19 -13.60
C GLU A 31 9.60 2.48 -14.55
N SER A 32 9.81 3.34 -15.54
CA SER A 32 8.74 3.77 -16.46
C SER A 32 8.21 2.63 -17.33
N ASP A 33 9.03 1.60 -17.56
CA ASP A 33 8.71 0.38 -18.30
C ASP A 33 8.57 -0.85 -17.40
N SER A 34 8.20 -0.64 -16.13
CA SER A 34 8.10 -1.70 -15.13
C SER A 34 7.23 -2.87 -15.60
N ARG A 35 7.74 -4.07 -15.36
CA ARG A 35 6.99 -5.33 -15.58
C ARG A 35 6.01 -5.60 -14.46
N TYR A 36 6.25 -5.03 -13.29
CA TYR A 36 5.46 -5.28 -12.07
C TYR A 36 4.35 -4.26 -11.87
N ILE A 37 4.62 -2.99 -12.18
CA ILE A 37 3.65 -1.90 -12.01
C ILE A 37 3.31 -1.34 -13.39
N LYS A 38 2.18 -1.75 -13.94
CA LYS A 38 1.75 -1.33 -15.28
C LYS A 38 0.87 -0.10 -15.20
N ALA A 39 1.49 1.07 -15.22
CA ALA A 39 0.82 2.37 -15.20
C ALA A 39 1.58 3.38 -16.07
N ASP A 40 0.86 4.30 -16.71
CA ASP A 40 1.47 5.40 -17.49
C ASP A 40 1.93 6.53 -16.56
N LEU A 41 3.05 6.32 -15.89
CA LEU A 41 3.60 7.21 -14.87
C LEU A 41 4.15 8.52 -15.43
N GLY A 42 4.20 8.69 -16.75
CA GLY A 42 4.64 9.93 -17.39
C GLY A 42 3.69 11.10 -17.20
N LYS A 43 2.39 10.84 -17.06
CA LYS A 43 1.33 11.86 -16.99
C LYS A 43 1.05 12.40 -15.60
N GLY A 44 1.51 11.77 -14.57
CA GLY A 44 1.24 12.18 -13.19
C GLY A 44 1.60 11.10 -12.18
N VAL A 45 0.85 11.05 -11.08
CA VAL A 45 0.96 9.97 -10.10
C VAL A 45 -0.27 9.06 -10.20
N TYR A 46 -0.09 7.81 -9.85
CA TYR A 46 -1.18 6.86 -9.66
C TYR A 46 -1.38 6.65 -8.15
N VAL A 47 -2.62 6.63 -7.72
CA VAL A 47 -2.97 6.27 -6.35
C VAL A 47 -3.45 4.83 -6.31
N SER A 48 -3.23 4.13 -5.19
CA SER A 48 -3.80 2.79 -4.99
C SER A 48 -5.33 2.84 -4.94
N ALA A 49 -6.00 1.74 -5.27
CA ALA A 49 -7.44 1.61 -5.10
C ALA A 49 -7.85 1.90 -3.64
N ALA A 50 -7.10 1.40 -2.66
CA ALA A 50 -7.32 1.70 -1.25
C ALA A 50 -7.25 3.20 -0.92
N TYR A 51 -6.34 3.96 -1.57
CA TYR A 51 -6.27 5.41 -1.42
C TYR A 51 -7.51 6.08 -2.02
N ALA A 52 -7.84 5.72 -3.28
CA ALA A 52 -8.96 6.29 -4.00
C ALA A 52 -10.29 6.10 -3.25
N ASP A 53 -10.55 4.89 -2.77
CA ASP A 53 -11.75 4.55 -2.02
C ASP A 53 -11.83 5.32 -0.69
N LYS A 54 -10.72 5.38 0.05
CA LYS A 54 -10.69 6.00 1.37
C LYS A 54 -10.84 7.52 1.32
N TYR A 55 -10.19 8.15 0.36
CA TYR A 55 -10.14 9.61 0.25
C TYR A 55 -11.04 10.17 -0.87
N GLN A 56 -11.82 9.31 -1.53
CA GLN A 56 -12.75 9.66 -2.60
C GLN A 56 -12.06 10.47 -3.71
N VAL A 57 -10.91 9.96 -4.18
CA VAL A 57 -10.06 10.62 -5.18
C VAL A 57 -10.27 10.00 -6.54
N GLU A 58 -10.44 10.83 -7.56
CA GLU A 58 -10.62 10.44 -8.96
C GLU A 58 -9.43 10.87 -9.84
N PRO A 59 -9.23 10.22 -11.00
CA PRO A 59 -8.26 10.69 -11.98
C PRO A 59 -8.53 12.14 -12.41
N GLY A 60 -7.51 12.97 -12.37
CA GLY A 60 -7.60 14.42 -12.62
C GLY A 60 -7.50 15.28 -11.38
N ASP A 61 -7.80 14.74 -10.22
CA ASP A 61 -7.71 15.42 -8.94
C ASP A 61 -6.27 15.77 -8.55
N LYS A 62 -6.16 16.64 -7.55
CA LYS A 62 -4.89 16.97 -6.91
C LYS A 62 -4.89 16.43 -5.48
N ILE A 63 -3.87 15.67 -5.14
CA ILE A 63 -3.63 15.23 -3.78
C ILE A 63 -2.48 16.05 -3.19
N THR A 64 -2.60 16.41 -1.92
CA THR A 64 -1.55 17.10 -1.17
C THR A 64 -1.13 16.25 0.01
N LEU A 65 0.16 15.98 0.08
CA LEU A 65 0.80 15.21 1.14
C LEU A 65 1.79 16.10 1.88
N LYS A 66 2.15 15.73 3.11
CA LYS A 66 3.07 16.50 3.94
C LYS A 66 4.18 15.63 4.51
N GLU A 67 5.30 16.23 4.83
CA GLU A 67 6.33 15.62 5.65
C GLU A 67 5.81 15.32 7.07
N LYS A 68 6.30 14.23 7.66
CA LYS A 68 5.90 13.81 9.01
C LYS A 68 6.29 14.83 10.09
N TYR A 69 7.48 15.38 9.99
CA TYR A 69 8.08 16.25 11.02
C TYR A 69 8.28 17.69 10.55
N GLU A 70 8.05 17.97 9.27
CA GLU A 70 8.24 19.29 8.67
C GLU A 70 6.91 19.88 8.18
N ARG A 71 6.91 21.20 7.95
CA ARG A 71 5.74 21.88 7.37
C ARG A 71 5.66 21.77 5.85
N LYS A 72 6.62 21.08 5.23
CA LYS A 72 6.72 20.95 3.78
C LYS A 72 5.58 20.09 3.22
N ARG A 73 4.98 20.59 2.15
CA ARG A 73 3.86 19.94 1.48
C ARG A 73 4.20 19.72 0.01
N TYR A 74 3.67 18.63 -0.53
CA TYR A 74 3.83 18.24 -1.92
C TYR A 74 2.46 18.02 -2.54
N THR A 75 2.22 18.63 -3.69
CA THR A 75 0.96 18.47 -4.42
C THR A 75 1.22 17.73 -5.73
N PHE A 76 0.46 16.66 -5.96
CA PHE A 76 0.56 15.83 -7.14
C PHE A 76 -0.78 15.80 -7.88
N LYS A 77 -0.72 15.78 -9.21
CA LYS A 77 -1.90 15.52 -10.04
C LYS A 77 -2.06 14.00 -10.20
N VAL A 78 -3.23 13.48 -9.89
CA VAL A 78 -3.59 12.07 -10.05
C VAL A 78 -3.87 11.81 -11.54
N ALA A 79 -3.08 10.93 -12.14
CA ALA A 79 -3.27 10.50 -13.52
C ALA A 79 -4.17 9.27 -13.64
N GLY A 80 -4.25 8.46 -12.60
CA GLY A 80 -5.06 7.26 -12.59
C GLY A 80 -5.05 6.55 -11.24
N ILE A 81 -5.82 5.48 -11.17
CA ILE A 81 -5.91 4.58 -10.03
C ILE A 81 -5.23 3.27 -10.43
N TYR A 82 -4.33 2.79 -9.58
CA TYR A 82 -3.69 1.48 -9.72
C TYR A 82 -4.46 0.45 -8.89
N ASP A 83 -4.82 -0.68 -9.50
CA ASP A 83 -5.58 -1.75 -8.85
C ASP A 83 -4.73 -2.48 -7.79
N TYR A 84 -4.57 -1.80 -6.67
CA TYR A 84 -3.89 -2.29 -5.47
C TYR A 84 -4.66 -1.86 -4.23
N SER A 85 -5.25 -2.84 -3.55
CA SER A 85 -6.07 -2.63 -2.35
C SER A 85 -5.34 -2.95 -1.04
N GLY A 86 -4.09 -3.42 -1.11
CA GLY A 86 -3.34 -3.87 0.07
C GLY A 86 -2.89 -2.76 1.01
N ALA A 87 -2.69 -1.56 0.51
CA ALA A 87 -2.31 -0.40 1.31
C ALA A 87 -2.61 0.92 0.60
N VAL A 88 -2.75 1.98 1.38
CA VAL A 88 -2.81 3.35 0.90
C VAL A 88 -1.43 3.76 0.39
N SER A 89 -1.29 3.94 -0.92
CA SER A 89 0.01 4.16 -1.57
C SER A 89 -0.12 5.07 -2.79
N VAL A 90 1.01 5.68 -3.17
CA VAL A 90 1.14 6.50 -4.37
C VAL A 90 2.29 5.97 -5.23
N PHE A 91 2.09 5.89 -6.53
CA PHE A 91 3.07 5.41 -7.50
C PHE A 91 3.43 6.53 -8.48
N MET A 92 4.72 6.68 -8.75
CA MET A 92 5.25 7.60 -9.75
C MET A 92 6.51 7.03 -10.40
N SER A 93 7.04 7.70 -11.43
CA SER A 93 8.32 7.28 -11.99
C SER A 93 9.45 7.47 -10.98
N ARG A 94 10.42 6.56 -10.96
CA ARG A 94 11.56 6.58 -10.03
C ARG A 94 12.35 7.88 -10.14
N ASP A 95 12.60 8.34 -11.36
CA ASP A 95 13.33 9.59 -11.60
C ASP A 95 12.59 10.80 -11.01
N LYS A 96 11.26 10.83 -11.16
CA LYS A 96 10.44 11.91 -10.58
C LYS A 96 10.46 11.87 -9.06
N LEU A 97 10.37 10.69 -8.45
CA LEU A 97 10.45 10.54 -7.00
C LEU A 97 11.80 11.00 -6.49
N ASN A 98 12.89 10.46 -7.05
CA ASN A 98 14.25 10.78 -6.62
C ASN A 98 14.53 12.29 -6.74
N LYS A 99 14.11 12.91 -7.85
CA LYS A 99 14.25 14.35 -8.06
C LYS A 99 13.40 15.20 -7.10
N THR A 100 12.17 14.77 -6.84
CA THR A 100 11.24 15.51 -5.96
C THR A 100 11.74 15.57 -4.52
N PHE A 101 12.38 14.50 -4.05
CA PHE A 101 12.85 14.36 -2.67
C PHE A 101 14.38 14.47 -2.51
N ASP A 102 15.09 14.87 -3.59
CA ASP A 102 16.54 15.06 -3.60
C ASP A 102 17.34 13.82 -3.11
N LEU A 103 16.90 12.65 -3.55
CA LEU A 103 17.49 11.36 -3.14
C LEU A 103 18.71 10.95 -3.97
N GLY A 104 19.05 11.71 -4.99
CA GLY A 104 20.07 11.33 -5.98
C GLY A 104 19.53 10.41 -7.08
N ASN A 105 20.15 10.50 -8.27
CA ASN A 105 19.64 9.80 -9.46
C ASN A 105 19.73 8.28 -9.34
N ASP A 106 20.74 7.76 -8.64
CA ASP A 106 21.00 6.33 -8.49
C ASP A 106 20.35 5.72 -7.25
N TYR A 107 19.63 6.52 -6.47
CA TYR A 107 18.97 6.03 -5.26
C TYR A 107 17.90 4.97 -5.59
N TYR A 108 17.87 3.94 -4.78
CA TYR A 108 16.80 2.93 -4.75
C TYR A 108 16.65 2.37 -3.32
N ALA A 109 15.44 1.98 -2.98
CA ALA A 109 15.10 1.40 -1.68
C ALA A 109 15.09 -0.13 -1.71
N GLY A 110 14.90 -0.73 -2.87
CA GLY A 110 14.85 -2.18 -3.02
C GLY A 110 14.62 -2.65 -4.45
N TYR A 111 14.25 -3.91 -4.57
CA TYR A 111 14.01 -4.57 -5.85
C TYR A 111 12.65 -5.29 -5.84
N PHE A 112 11.93 -5.18 -6.95
CA PHE A 112 10.90 -6.13 -7.31
C PHE A 112 11.52 -7.29 -8.09
N ALA A 113 11.18 -8.52 -7.77
CA ALA A 113 11.68 -9.69 -8.46
C ALA A 113 10.70 -10.87 -8.39
N ASN A 114 10.65 -11.68 -9.45
CA ASN A 114 9.83 -12.91 -9.49
C ASN A 114 10.48 -14.08 -8.75
N THR A 115 11.76 -13.96 -8.43
CA THR A 115 12.52 -15.01 -7.74
C THR A 115 13.38 -14.40 -6.66
N LYS A 116 13.71 -15.20 -5.64
CA LYS A 116 14.57 -14.75 -4.55
C LYS A 116 15.93 -14.28 -5.11
N ILE A 117 16.30 -13.05 -4.80
CA ILE A 117 17.59 -12.47 -5.13
C ILE A 117 18.62 -13.04 -4.15
N ARG A 118 19.68 -13.66 -4.65
CA ARG A 118 20.72 -14.36 -3.86
C ARG A 118 22.05 -13.62 -3.79
N ASP A 119 22.25 -12.64 -4.67
CA ASP A 119 23.52 -11.96 -4.86
C ASP A 119 23.65 -10.69 -4.01
N ILE A 120 22.79 -10.51 -3.01
CA ILE A 120 22.82 -9.38 -2.08
C ILE A 120 23.25 -9.92 -0.71
N GLU A 121 24.29 -9.32 -0.13
CA GLU A 121 24.72 -9.67 1.23
C GLU A 121 23.61 -9.32 2.24
N GLU A 122 23.35 -10.23 3.18
CA GLU A 122 22.27 -10.11 4.18
C GLU A 122 22.28 -8.80 4.97
N LYS A 123 23.45 -8.22 5.21
CA LYS A 123 23.60 -6.93 5.90
C LYS A 123 22.91 -5.74 5.19
N TYR A 124 22.66 -5.88 3.87
CA TYR A 124 21.95 -4.87 3.08
C TYR A 124 20.47 -5.16 2.88
N ILE A 125 19.97 -6.28 3.44
CA ILE A 125 18.58 -6.70 3.32
C ILE A 125 17.85 -6.29 4.60
N GLY A 126 17.07 -5.22 4.53
CA GLY A 126 16.21 -4.81 5.64
C GLY A 126 15.02 -5.74 5.84
N THR A 127 14.37 -6.11 4.75
CA THR A 127 13.23 -7.06 4.76
C THR A 127 13.04 -7.70 3.40
N VAL A 128 12.48 -8.90 3.39
CA VAL A 128 12.00 -9.59 2.19
C VAL A 128 10.51 -9.80 2.35
N ILE A 129 9.73 -9.27 1.42
CA ILE A 129 8.28 -9.47 1.38
C ILE A 129 8.00 -10.38 0.20
N ASP A 130 7.50 -11.58 0.47
CA ASP A 130 7.09 -12.51 -0.57
C ASP A 130 5.57 -12.74 -0.54
N LEU A 131 5.03 -13.20 -1.68
CA LEU A 131 3.61 -13.42 -1.84
C LEU A 131 3.10 -14.54 -0.93
N GLU A 132 3.94 -15.53 -0.63
CA GLU A 132 3.58 -16.66 0.24
C GLU A 132 3.40 -16.19 1.67
N ALA A 133 4.30 -15.34 2.20
CA ALA A 133 4.19 -14.74 3.51
C ALA A 133 2.93 -13.88 3.64
N LEU A 134 2.65 -13.03 2.64
CA LEU A 134 1.43 -12.20 2.61
C LEU A 134 0.15 -13.05 2.57
N THR A 135 0.13 -14.10 1.74
CA THR A 135 -1.04 -15.00 1.62
C THR A 135 -1.27 -15.78 2.91
N LYS A 136 -0.20 -16.18 3.61
CA LYS A 136 -0.30 -16.89 4.89
C LYS A 136 -0.91 -16.01 5.98
N VAL A 137 -0.52 -14.74 6.05
CA VAL A 137 -1.12 -13.76 6.98
C VAL A 137 -2.59 -13.53 6.65
N SER A 138 -2.94 -13.35 5.37
CA SER A 138 -4.33 -13.17 4.93
C SER A 138 -5.20 -14.38 5.32
N ARG A 139 -4.75 -15.60 5.04
CA ARG A 139 -5.49 -16.83 5.43
C ARG A 139 -5.66 -16.95 6.96
N GLN A 140 -4.67 -16.52 7.72
CA GLN A 140 -4.74 -16.57 9.18
C GLN A 140 -5.77 -15.57 9.73
N LEU A 141 -5.89 -14.40 9.11
CA LEU A 141 -6.93 -13.41 9.42
C LEU A 141 -8.33 -13.93 9.05
N ASP A 142 -8.49 -14.54 7.87
CA ASP A 142 -9.78 -15.11 7.41
C ASP A 142 -10.27 -16.21 8.35
N VAL A 143 -9.40 -17.11 8.78
CA VAL A 143 -9.73 -18.16 9.76
C VAL A 143 -10.09 -17.58 11.12
N SER A 144 -9.35 -16.56 11.57
CA SER A 144 -9.62 -15.90 12.86
C SER A 144 -10.95 -15.17 12.84
N MET A 145 -11.26 -14.44 11.77
CA MET A 145 -12.55 -13.75 11.61
C MET A 145 -13.72 -14.74 11.47
N GLY A 146 -13.54 -15.84 10.73
CA GLY A 146 -14.55 -16.90 10.60
C GLY A 146 -14.89 -17.53 11.94
N ASN A 147 -13.89 -17.82 12.78
CA ASN A 147 -14.10 -18.35 14.13
C ASN A 147 -14.83 -17.35 15.03
N MET A 148 -14.49 -16.06 14.94
CA MET A 148 -15.15 -15.01 15.72
C MET A 148 -16.61 -14.82 15.31
N MET A 149 -16.93 -14.89 14.01
CA MET A 149 -18.30 -14.88 13.51
C MET A 149 -19.09 -16.11 13.99
N GLY A 150 -18.48 -17.29 14.03
CA GLY A 150 -19.08 -18.51 14.58
C GLY A 150 -19.46 -18.37 16.05
N LEU A 151 -18.59 -17.77 16.88
CA LEU A 151 -18.86 -17.47 18.27
C LEU A 151 -20.02 -16.46 18.43
N VAL A 152 -20.02 -15.38 17.70
CA VAL A 152 -21.09 -14.37 17.72
C VAL A 152 -22.45 -15.00 17.36
N ASN A 153 -22.50 -15.81 16.31
CA ASN A 153 -23.72 -16.51 15.92
C ASN A 153 -24.17 -17.52 17.00
N GLY A 154 -23.25 -18.24 17.63
CA GLY A 154 -23.55 -19.15 18.75
C GLY A 154 -24.20 -18.41 19.94
N PHE A 155 -23.64 -17.28 20.34
CA PHE A 155 -24.22 -16.43 21.40
C PHE A 155 -25.58 -15.89 21.01
N ALA A 156 -25.77 -15.44 19.77
CA ALA A 156 -27.06 -14.94 19.29
C ALA A 156 -28.16 -16.01 19.37
N ILE A 157 -27.86 -17.24 18.98
CA ILE A 157 -28.81 -18.37 19.08
C ILE A 157 -29.14 -18.67 20.54
N MET A 158 -28.14 -18.67 21.43
CA MET A 158 -28.35 -18.91 22.85
C MET A 158 -29.27 -17.84 23.48
N ILE A 159 -29.02 -16.56 23.19
CA ILE A 159 -29.86 -15.46 23.69
C ILE A 159 -31.28 -15.59 23.14
N TYR A 160 -31.42 -15.93 21.85
CA TYR A 160 -32.74 -16.12 21.24
C TYR A 160 -33.54 -17.25 21.92
N MET A 161 -32.91 -18.37 22.26
CA MET A 161 -33.56 -19.47 22.99
C MET A 161 -33.98 -19.05 24.41
N ILE A 162 -33.16 -18.29 25.11
CA ILE A 162 -33.49 -17.77 26.44
C ILE A 162 -34.71 -16.83 26.36
N VAL A 163 -34.75 -15.93 25.37
CA VAL A 163 -35.87 -15.02 25.16
C VAL A 163 -37.17 -15.78 24.90
N ILE A 164 -37.14 -16.78 24.06
CA ILE A 164 -38.32 -17.63 23.77
C ILE A 164 -38.80 -18.32 25.07
N TYR A 165 -37.86 -18.89 25.84
CA TYR A 165 -38.22 -19.55 27.10
C TYR A 165 -38.85 -18.60 28.12
N LEU A 166 -38.38 -17.34 28.21
CA LEU A 166 -38.94 -16.36 29.12
C LEU A 166 -40.31 -15.80 28.68
N LEU A 167 -40.60 -15.87 27.38
CA LEU A 167 -41.86 -15.40 26.80
C LEU A 167 -42.95 -16.49 26.73
N SER A 168 -42.60 -17.76 26.93
CA SER A 168 -43.49 -18.90 26.96
C SER A 168 -44.02 -19.25 28.34
#